data_6a627f7c6c2b849801f016c931ce2005
#
_entry.id   6a627f7c6c2b849801f016c931ce2005
#
_cell.length_a   1.000
_cell.length_b   1.000
_cell.length_c   1.000
_cell.angle_alpha   90.00
_cell.angle_beta   90.00
_cell.angle_gamma   90.00
#
_symmetry.space_group_name_H-M   'P 1'
#
loop_
_entity.id
_entity.type
_entity.pdbx_description
1 polymer ?
#
loop_
_entity_poly.entity_id
_entity_poly.type
_entity_poly.pdbx_seq_one_letter_code
_entity_poly.pdbx_strand_id
1 'polypeptide(L)'
;MADDAKRVTYTTAHIDDLPFEIDDDYPTTEWKPLRRFFGIGSFGTNLARATKAGDVLTHDHTEVDDAGTRHEELFLILSGHATYRVDGEEIDAPAGTFLYVSDPATLRGAVALEAGTAMLIVGAEPGAVFAPSEWDTGPLPG
;
A
#
# COMPACT_ATOMS: atom_id res chain seq x y z
N MET A 1 -9.22 -15.95 -37.92
CA MET A 1 -8.91 -14.88 -37.15
C MET A 1 -7.88 -15.23 -36.24
N ALA A 2 -6.98 -14.48 -36.36
CA ALA A 2 -5.84 -14.79 -35.58
C ALA A 2 -6.05 -14.67 -34.12
N ASP A 3 -7.12 -14.13 -33.69
CA ASP A 3 -7.22 -13.89 -32.32
C ASP A 3 -8.10 -14.80 -31.62
N ASP A 4 -8.02 -16.02 -32.00
CA ASP A 4 -8.50 -17.11 -31.20
C ASP A 4 -7.66 -17.30 -29.95
N ALA A 5 -6.60 -16.52 -29.80
CA ALA A 5 -5.80 -16.52 -28.56
C ALA A 5 -6.68 -16.22 -27.37
N LYS A 6 -6.61 -17.07 -26.36
CA LYS A 6 -7.38 -16.92 -25.15
C LYS A 6 -7.06 -15.59 -24.49
N ARG A 7 -8.07 -14.79 -24.22
CA ARG A 7 -7.91 -13.54 -23.49
C ARG A 7 -7.55 -13.84 -22.05
N VAL A 8 -6.47 -13.24 -21.54
CA VAL A 8 -6.10 -13.37 -20.14
C VAL A 8 -7.02 -12.49 -19.31
N THR A 9 -7.75 -13.10 -18.40
CA THR A 9 -8.73 -12.38 -17.57
C THR A 9 -8.33 -12.32 -16.10
N TYR A 10 -7.21 -12.91 -15.73
CA TYR A 10 -6.71 -12.88 -14.36
C TYR A 10 -5.19 -12.98 -14.32
N THR A 11 -4.61 -12.51 -13.21
CA THR A 11 -3.19 -12.63 -12.93
C THR A 11 -3.02 -13.03 -11.47
N THR A 12 -2.07 -13.87 -11.19
CA THR A 12 -1.76 -14.31 -9.83
C THR A 12 -0.27 -14.13 -9.55
N ALA A 13 0.05 -13.78 -8.32
CA ALA A 13 1.44 -13.67 -7.87
C ALA A 13 1.50 -13.90 -6.36
N HIS A 14 2.57 -14.58 -5.92
CA HIS A 14 2.85 -14.70 -4.51
C HIS A 14 3.58 -13.44 -4.03
N ILE A 15 3.38 -13.07 -2.77
CA ILE A 15 3.99 -11.87 -2.19
C ILE A 15 5.52 -11.87 -2.34
N ASP A 16 6.16 -13.03 -2.23
CA ASP A 16 7.62 -13.14 -2.34
C ASP A 16 8.13 -12.91 -3.76
N ASP A 17 7.27 -13.05 -4.75
CA ASP A 17 7.64 -12.92 -6.15
C ASP A 17 7.32 -11.54 -6.72
N LEU A 18 6.73 -10.66 -5.92
CA LEU A 18 6.40 -9.31 -6.35
C LEU A 18 7.64 -8.42 -6.37
N PRO A 19 7.81 -7.57 -7.40
CA PRO A 19 8.88 -6.58 -7.39
C PRO A 19 8.67 -5.58 -6.25
N PHE A 20 9.76 -4.98 -5.77
CA PHE A 20 9.66 -3.98 -4.72
C PHE A 20 10.60 -2.81 -4.98
N GLU A 21 10.25 -1.67 -4.44
CA GLU A 21 11.06 -0.46 -4.41
C GLU A 21 11.60 -0.27 -3.01
N ILE A 22 12.75 0.39 -2.91
CA ILE A 22 13.34 0.81 -1.63
C ILE A 22 13.39 2.32 -1.63
N ASP A 23 12.84 2.93 -0.58
CA ASP A 23 13.00 4.36 -0.33
C ASP A 23 14.30 4.55 0.46
N ASP A 24 15.14 5.49 0.05
CA ASP A 24 16.43 5.74 0.71
C ASP A 24 16.26 6.13 2.19
N ASP A 25 15.14 6.73 2.54
CA ASP A 25 14.84 7.10 3.93
C ASP A 25 14.38 5.89 4.77
N TYR A 26 13.97 4.80 4.11
CA TYR A 26 13.48 3.58 4.75
C TYR A 26 14.11 2.36 4.07
N PRO A 27 15.44 2.21 4.19
CA PRO A 27 16.20 1.32 3.29
C PRO A 27 15.95 -0.17 3.50
N THR A 28 15.26 -0.56 4.55
CA THR A 28 14.99 -1.97 4.83
C THR A 28 13.49 -2.34 4.73
N THR A 29 12.65 -1.40 4.36
CA THR A 29 11.22 -1.67 4.07
C THR A 29 11.04 -1.92 2.59
N GLU A 30 10.47 -3.06 2.23
CA GLU A 30 10.12 -3.39 0.86
C GLU A 30 8.76 -2.82 0.52
N TRP A 31 8.70 -1.92 -0.44
CA TRP A 31 7.45 -1.36 -0.93
C TRP A 31 7.07 -2.04 -2.24
N LYS A 32 5.95 -2.75 -2.26
CA LYS A 32 5.50 -3.55 -3.41
C LYS A 32 4.32 -2.84 -4.08
N PRO A 33 4.52 -2.32 -5.31
CA PRO A 33 3.50 -1.52 -6.01
C PRO A 33 2.45 -2.41 -6.67
N LEU A 34 1.47 -2.88 -5.91
CA LEU A 34 0.48 -3.84 -6.40
C LEU A 34 -0.37 -3.28 -7.55
N ARG A 35 -0.83 -2.02 -7.44
CA ARG A 35 -1.65 -1.43 -8.48
C ARG A 35 -0.91 -1.43 -9.81
N ARG A 36 0.33 -0.97 -9.81
CA ARG A 36 1.13 -0.92 -11.05
C ARG A 36 1.45 -2.31 -11.57
N PHE A 37 1.74 -3.25 -10.68
CA PHE A 37 2.06 -4.61 -11.06
C PHE A 37 0.89 -5.30 -11.77
N PHE A 38 -0.31 -5.22 -11.20
CA PHE A 38 -1.50 -5.87 -11.76
C PHE A 38 -2.20 -5.04 -12.82
N GLY A 39 -1.87 -3.75 -12.96
CA GLY A 39 -2.55 -2.86 -13.89
C GLY A 39 -3.95 -2.49 -13.43
N ILE A 40 -4.16 -2.35 -12.13
CA ILE A 40 -5.47 -2.04 -11.57
C ILE A 40 -5.85 -0.59 -11.88
N GLY A 41 -7.04 -0.40 -12.44
CA GLY A 41 -7.50 0.91 -12.85
C GLY A 41 -8.54 1.57 -11.93
N SER A 42 -9.05 0.85 -10.92
CA SER A 42 -10.19 1.31 -10.14
C SER A 42 -9.86 1.73 -8.71
N PHE A 43 -8.70 1.36 -8.20
CA PHE A 43 -8.27 1.72 -6.85
C PHE A 43 -6.75 1.62 -6.73
N GLY A 44 -6.19 2.33 -5.75
CA GLY A 44 -4.80 2.21 -5.37
C GLY A 44 -4.60 1.07 -4.40
N THR A 45 -3.50 0.33 -4.54
CA THR A 45 -3.14 -0.71 -3.59
C THR A 45 -1.64 -0.95 -3.62
N ASN A 46 -1.08 -1.13 -2.45
CA ASN A 46 0.33 -1.39 -2.25
C ASN A 46 0.51 -2.32 -1.06
N LEU A 47 1.68 -2.92 -0.97
CA LEU A 47 2.04 -3.73 0.17
C LEU A 47 3.41 -3.31 0.67
N ALA A 48 3.51 -3.10 1.98
CA ALA A 48 4.79 -2.81 2.63
C ALA A 48 5.19 -4.02 3.46
N ARG A 49 6.44 -4.44 3.36
CA ARG A 49 6.96 -5.53 4.19
C ARG A 49 8.25 -5.11 4.86
N ALA A 50 8.28 -5.24 6.18
CA ALA A 50 9.45 -4.96 6.99
C ALA A 50 10.45 -6.11 6.90
N THR A 51 11.74 -5.80 6.83
CA THR A 51 12.78 -6.82 6.97
C THR A 51 13.37 -6.82 8.37
N LYS A 52 13.15 -5.76 9.14
CA LYS A 52 13.64 -5.62 10.52
C LYS A 52 12.56 -5.06 11.44
N ALA A 53 12.62 -5.42 12.70
CA ALA A 53 11.84 -4.76 13.73
C ALA A 53 12.21 -3.27 13.75
N GLY A 54 11.19 -2.42 13.86
CA GLY A 54 11.36 -0.97 13.84
C GLY A 54 11.23 -0.33 12.45
N ASP A 55 11.15 -1.13 11.40
CA ASP A 55 10.98 -0.58 10.04
C ASP A 55 9.68 0.20 9.94
N VAL A 56 9.75 1.34 9.25
CA VAL A 56 8.57 2.14 8.94
C VAL A 56 7.87 1.50 7.75
N LEU A 57 6.65 1.00 7.95
CA LEU A 57 5.85 0.43 6.87
C LEU A 57 5.30 1.52 5.97
N THR A 58 4.79 2.58 6.57
CA THR A 58 4.49 3.83 5.89
C THR A 58 4.71 4.98 6.86
N HIS A 59 5.35 6.04 6.39
CA HIS A 59 5.59 7.22 7.23
C HIS A 59 4.28 7.97 7.48
N ASP A 60 4.26 8.82 8.49
CA ASP A 60 3.09 9.65 8.79
C ASP A 60 2.82 10.58 7.60
N HIS A 61 1.63 10.49 7.03
CA HIS A 61 1.24 11.29 5.87
C HIS A 61 -0.28 11.44 5.81
N THR A 62 -0.74 12.35 4.97
CA THR A 62 -2.15 12.48 4.61
C THR A 62 -2.34 11.98 3.18
N GLU A 63 -3.60 11.78 2.78
CA GLU A 63 -3.92 11.36 1.41
C GLU A 63 -4.57 12.48 0.61
N VAL A 64 -4.11 13.70 0.83
CA VAL A 64 -4.42 14.87 0.01
C VAL A 64 -3.13 15.28 -0.69
N ASP A 65 -3.06 15.09 -2.01
CA ASP A 65 -1.87 15.49 -2.77
C ASP A 65 -2.07 16.83 -3.49
N ASP A 66 -0.99 17.33 -4.11
CA ASP A 66 -1.00 18.60 -4.80
C ASP A 66 -1.93 18.61 -6.03
N ALA A 67 -2.20 17.45 -6.60
CA ALA A 67 -3.14 17.29 -7.70
C ALA A 67 -4.60 17.29 -7.24
N GLY A 68 -4.85 17.35 -5.93
CA GLY A 68 -6.19 17.35 -5.37
C GLY A 68 -6.80 15.99 -5.19
N THR A 69 -6.03 14.92 -5.34
CA THR A 69 -6.50 13.56 -5.11
C THR A 69 -6.76 13.35 -3.63
N ARG A 70 -7.91 12.76 -3.28
CA ARG A 70 -8.36 12.58 -1.90
C ARG A 70 -8.84 11.15 -1.72
N HIS A 71 -7.97 10.29 -1.19
CA HIS A 71 -8.29 8.87 -1.04
C HIS A 71 -8.68 8.54 0.40
N GLU A 72 -9.76 7.79 0.57
CA GLU A 72 -9.96 7.00 1.77
C GLU A 72 -9.07 5.77 1.68
N GLU A 73 -8.65 5.23 2.81
CA GLU A 73 -7.73 4.09 2.82
C GLU A 73 -8.12 3.04 3.83
N LEU A 74 -7.94 1.78 3.44
CA LEU A 74 -8.05 0.62 4.30
C LEU A 74 -6.69 -0.05 4.40
N PHE A 75 -6.24 -0.30 5.62
CA PHE A 75 -4.99 -0.98 5.93
C PHE A 75 -5.29 -2.31 6.61
N LEU A 76 -4.46 -3.32 6.33
CA LEU A 76 -4.56 -4.62 6.99
C LEU A 76 -3.16 -5.15 7.27
N ILE A 77 -2.90 -5.53 8.52
CA ILE A 77 -1.67 -6.24 8.86
C ILE A 77 -1.86 -7.73 8.52
N LEU A 78 -1.15 -8.19 7.49
CA LEU A 78 -1.26 -9.56 7.00
C LEU A 78 -0.48 -10.54 7.84
N SER A 79 0.67 -10.13 8.35
CA SER A 79 1.58 -10.97 9.14
C SER A 79 2.37 -10.11 10.09
N GLY A 80 2.89 -10.71 11.14
CA GLY A 80 3.71 -10.01 12.11
C GLY A 80 2.90 -9.17 13.09
N HIS A 81 3.44 -8.03 13.47
CA HIS A 81 2.87 -7.14 14.46
C HIS A 81 3.33 -5.72 14.18
N ALA A 82 2.41 -4.77 14.19
CA ALA A 82 2.70 -3.37 13.90
C ALA A 82 2.05 -2.46 14.94
N THR A 83 2.41 -1.18 14.88
CA THR A 83 1.69 -0.10 15.54
C THR A 83 1.17 0.83 14.44
N TYR A 84 -0.13 1.07 14.40
CA TYR A 84 -0.69 2.16 13.60
C TYR A 84 -0.58 3.47 14.39
N ARG A 85 -0.31 4.54 13.67
CA ARG A 85 -0.27 5.90 14.24
C ARG A 85 -1.30 6.73 13.50
N VAL A 86 -2.27 7.26 14.24
CA VAL A 86 -3.38 8.05 13.66
C VAL A 86 -3.50 9.35 14.45
N ASP A 87 -3.17 10.47 13.81
CA ASP A 87 -3.14 11.79 14.45
C ASP A 87 -2.34 11.78 15.76
N GLY A 88 -1.23 11.04 15.78
CA GLY A 88 -0.36 10.92 16.95
C GLY A 88 -0.77 9.85 17.95
N GLU A 89 -1.94 9.25 17.84
CA GLU A 89 -2.34 8.14 18.69
C GLU A 89 -1.74 6.83 18.18
N GLU A 90 -1.28 5.99 19.08
CA GLU A 90 -0.76 4.67 18.74
C GLU A 90 -1.81 3.60 18.98
N ILE A 91 -1.97 2.72 17.98
CA ILE A 91 -2.93 1.62 18.01
C ILE A 91 -2.17 0.33 17.81
N ASP A 92 -2.29 -0.60 18.78
CA ASP A 92 -1.66 -1.91 18.68
C ASP A 92 -2.31 -2.72 17.55
N ALA A 93 -1.48 -3.27 16.65
CA ALA A 93 -1.95 -3.90 15.43
C ALA A 93 -1.26 -5.24 15.16
N PRO A 94 -1.63 -6.31 15.89
CA PRO A 94 -1.20 -7.64 15.50
C PRO A 94 -1.79 -8.05 14.15
N ALA A 95 -1.25 -9.11 13.56
CA ALA A 95 -1.76 -9.65 12.29
C ALA A 95 -3.29 -9.80 12.35
N GLY A 96 -3.96 -9.37 11.28
CA GLY A 96 -5.41 -9.39 11.20
C GLY A 96 -6.08 -8.08 11.63
N THR A 97 -5.32 -7.06 12.04
CA THR A 97 -5.89 -5.77 12.45
C THR A 97 -6.09 -4.87 11.25
N PHE A 98 -7.32 -4.41 11.07
CA PHE A 98 -7.67 -3.41 10.05
C PHE A 98 -7.61 -2.00 10.63
N LEU A 99 -7.27 -1.06 9.79
CA LEU A 99 -7.46 0.37 10.05
C LEU A 99 -8.15 0.98 8.84
N TYR A 100 -9.27 1.64 9.06
CA TYR A 100 -9.94 2.40 7.99
C TYR A 100 -9.85 3.89 8.29
N VAL A 101 -9.33 4.65 7.35
CA VAL A 101 -9.21 6.10 7.44
C VAL A 101 -10.13 6.72 6.40
N SER A 102 -11.24 7.28 6.86
CA SER A 102 -12.27 7.84 5.97
C SER A 102 -11.93 9.27 5.52
N ASP A 103 -11.23 10.04 6.35
CA ASP A 103 -10.89 11.42 6.03
C ASP A 103 -9.47 11.48 5.45
N PRO A 104 -9.31 11.88 4.18
CA PRO A 104 -7.98 11.97 3.58
C PRO A 104 -7.01 12.91 4.31
N ALA A 105 -7.52 13.87 5.07
CA ALA A 105 -6.68 14.81 5.81
C ALA A 105 -6.13 14.26 7.13
N THR A 106 -6.61 13.09 7.58
CA THR A 106 -6.11 12.45 8.80
C THR A 106 -4.67 12.00 8.61
N LEU A 107 -3.79 12.36 9.53
CA LEU A 107 -2.39 11.93 9.50
C LEU A 107 -2.32 10.46 9.95
N ARG A 108 -1.72 9.59 9.13
CA ARG A 108 -1.62 8.16 9.44
C ARG A 108 -0.26 7.62 9.06
N GLY A 109 0.16 6.60 9.79
CA GLY A 109 1.40 5.88 9.54
C GLY A 109 1.39 4.53 10.23
N ALA A 110 2.43 3.74 10.01
CA ALA A 110 2.58 2.42 10.62
C ALA A 110 4.04 2.03 10.74
N VAL A 111 4.37 1.40 11.87
CA VAL A 111 5.72 0.92 12.17
C VAL A 111 5.66 -0.56 12.53
N ALA A 112 6.56 -1.35 11.97
CA ALA A 112 6.65 -2.77 12.28
C ALA A 112 7.32 -2.98 13.62
N LEU A 113 6.77 -3.87 14.43
CA LEU A 113 7.36 -4.28 15.71
C LEU A 113 8.24 -5.52 15.56
N GLU A 114 8.10 -6.24 14.45
CA GLU A 114 8.93 -7.42 14.21
C GLU A 114 9.25 -7.59 12.72
N ALA A 115 10.34 -8.29 12.45
CA ALA A 115 10.74 -8.61 11.07
C ALA A 115 9.64 -9.42 10.38
N GLY A 116 9.46 -9.21 9.09
CA GLY A 116 8.46 -9.93 8.30
C GLY A 116 7.04 -9.39 8.40
N THR A 117 6.83 -8.32 9.20
CA THR A 117 5.52 -7.67 9.26
C THR A 117 5.14 -7.14 7.88
N ALA A 118 3.97 -7.53 7.40
CA ALA A 118 3.47 -7.10 6.10
C ALA A 118 2.12 -6.41 6.24
N MET A 119 1.95 -5.32 5.51
CA MET A 119 0.75 -4.49 5.56
C MET A 119 0.23 -4.26 4.14
N LEU A 120 -1.04 -4.56 3.93
CA LEU A 120 -1.75 -4.26 2.68
C LEU A 120 -2.47 -2.92 2.82
N ILE A 121 -2.42 -2.12 1.77
CA ILE A 121 -3.09 -0.82 1.70
C ILE A 121 -3.98 -0.81 0.47
N VAL A 122 -5.23 -0.36 0.64
CA VAL A 122 -6.18 -0.17 -0.47
C VAL A 122 -6.84 1.19 -0.31
N GLY A 123 -6.91 1.96 -1.39
CA GLY A 123 -7.54 3.27 -1.32
C GLY A 123 -8.09 3.76 -2.65
N ALA A 124 -9.09 4.62 -2.57
CA ALA A 124 -9.66 5.30 -3.72
C ALA A 124 -10.45 6.53 -3.23
N GLU A 125 -10.77 7.42 -4.14
CA GLU A 125 -11.59 8.58 -3.82
C GLU A 125 -13.06 8.18 -3.85
N PRO A 126 -13.82 8.43 -2.77
CA PRO A 126 -15.24 8.07 -2.72
C PRO A 126 -16.04 8.77 -3.82
N GLY A 127 -16.86 8.00 -4.52
CA GLY A 127 -17.81 8.54 -5.49
C GLY A 127 -17.20 9.14 -6.76
N ALA A 128 -15.91 8.96 -6.98
CA ALA A 128 -15.21 9.53 -8.13
C ALA A 128 -14.61 8.42 -8.99
N VAL A 129 -14.29 8.76 -10.24
CA VAL A 129 -13.47 7.90 -11.07
C VAL A 129 -12.07 7.88 -10.46
N PHE A 130 -11.51 6.69 -10.25
CA PHE A 130 -10.20 6.57 -9.60
C PHE A 130 -9.12 7.29 -10.40
N ALA A 131 -8.33 8.10 -9.70
CA ALA A 131 -7.11 8.71 -10.22
C ALA A 131 -5.96 8.33 -9.29
N PRO A 132 -4.90 7.68 -9.79
CA PRO A 132 -3.76 7.36 -8.95
C PRO A 132 -3.04 8.63 -8.50
N SER A 133 -2.44 8.57 -7.32
CA SER A 133 -1.55 9.64 -6.85
C SER A 133 -0.31 9.71 -7.75
N GLU A 134 0.32 10.88 -7.83
CA GLU A 134 1.47 11.07 -8.71
C GLU A 134 2.57 10.06 -8.47
N TRP A 135 2.84 9.75 -7.20
CA TRP A 135 3.89 8.80 -6.83
C TRP A 135 3.57 7.35 -7.26
N ASP A 136 2.29 7.06 -7.54
CA ASP A 136 1.85 5.71 -7.92
C ASP A 136 1.72 5.55 -9.42
N THR A 137 2.57 6.21 -10.16
CA THR A 137 2.62 6.14 -11.62
C THR A 137 4.06 5.85 -12.06
N GLY A 138 4.22 5.60 -13.34
CA GLY A 138 5.54 5.34 -13.91
C GLY A 138 5.88 3.86 -14.02
N PRO A 139 7.09 3.55 -14.44
CA PRO A 139 7.48 2.16 -14.68
C PRO A 139 7.62 1.38 -13.38
N LEU A 140 7.44 0.06 -13.48
CA LEU A 140 7.69 -0.84 -12.37
C LEU A 140 9.18 -0.87 -12.03
N PRO A 141 9.51 -1.16 -10.76
CA PRO A 141 10.89 -1.34 -10.35
C PRO A 141 11.50 -2.52 -11.11
N GLY A 142 12.70 -2.33 -11.57
CA GLY A 142 13.41 -3.25 -12.43
C GLY A 142 14.06 -4.42 -11.80
#